data_47224d3e7cfbad7ee816cf596eb401b9
#
_entry.id   47224d3e7cfbad7ee816cf596eb401b9
#
_cell.length_a   1.000
_cell.length_b   1.000
_cell.length_c   1.000
_cell.angle_alpha   90.00
_cell.angle_beta   90.00
_cell.angle_gamma   90.00
#
_symmetry.space_group_name_H-M   'P 1'
#
loop_
_entity.id
_entity.type
_entity.pdbx_description
1 polymer ?
#
loop_
_entity_poly.entity_id
_entity_poly.type
_entity_poly.pdbx_seq_one_letter_code
_entity_poly.pdbx_strand_id
1 'polypeptide(L)'
;DKPDRHIFFVGTFLGGAYEYICSVFTEIVFGKVFWDYSAIPFNLGGRINLLYCFFWGIAAVVWIKLLYPKISWLIEKIPKKAGVAATWVLVVFMTANVVMSVGALVRYDARSRGIAADSRWEQYMDEHYDDETMKRIYPNAVDAG
;
A
#
# COMPACT_ATOMS: atom_id res chain seq x y z
N ASP A 1 -25.83 13.98 -0.72
CA ASP A 1 -24.80 14.32 -1.70
C ASP A 1 -23.87 15.40 -1.15
N LYS A 2 -22.59 15.12 -1.02
CA LYS A 2 -21.61 16.05 -0.44
C LYS A 2 -21.04 16.96 -1.53
N PRO A 3 -20.82 18.26 -1.24
CA PRO A 3 -20.18 19.13 -2.22
C PRO A 3 -18.73 18.72 -2.46
N ASP A 4 -18.24 18.97 -3.68
CA ASP A 4 -16.87 18.59 -4.11
C ASP A 4 -15.78 19.15 -3.19
N ARG A 5 -15.95 20.38 -2.72
CA ARG A 5 -15.00 21.02 -1.79
C ARG A 5 -14.86 20.24 -0.46
N HIS A 6 -15.98 19.71 0.04
CA HIS A 6 -15.98 18.93 1.28
C HIS A 6 -15.23 17.61 1.07
N ILE A 7 -15.52 16.93 -0.03
CA ILE A 7 -14.84 15.68 -0.41
C ILE A 7 -13.35 15.94 -0.61
N PHE A 8 -13.00 17.03 -1.28
CA PHE A 8 -11.62 17.42 -1.51
C PHE A 8 -10.85 17.61 -0.19
N PHE A 9 -11.37 18.41 0.72
CA PHE A 9 -10.66 18.68 1.98
C PHE A 9 -10.58 17.45 2.89
N VAL A 10 -11.66 16.68 3.00
CA VAL A 10 -11.63 15.43 3.77
C VAL A 10 -10.67 14.43 3.13
N GLY A 11 -10.70 14.29 1.81
CA GLY A 11 -9.78 13.41 1.08
C GLY A 11 -8.32 13.83 1.21
N THR A 12 -8.05 15.13 1.17
CA THR A 12 -6.70 15.68 1.38
C THR A 12 -6.18 15.30 2.76
N PHE A 13 -6.97 15.52 3.80
CA PHE A 13 -6.59 15.22 5.17
C PHE A 13 -6.43 13.70 5.39
N LEU A 14 -7.44 12.92 5.01
CA LEU A 14 -7.42 11.46 5.24
C LEU A 14 -6.35 10.77 4.40
N GLY A 15 -6.17 11.19 3.16
CA GLY A 15 -5.12 10.65 2.29
C GLY A 15 -3.73 10.91 2.83
N GLY A 16 -3.46 12.15 3.24
CA GLY A 16 -2.19 12.53 3.87
C GLY A 16 -1.93 11.79 5.18
N ALA A 17 -2.94 11.69 6.04
CA ALA A 17 -2.83 10.96 7.30
C ALA A 17 -2.55 9.46 7.06
N TYR A 18 -3.26 8.86 6.12
CA TYR A 18 -3.06 7.45 5.77
C TYR A 18 -1.65 7.21 5.21
N GLU A 19 -1.19 8.06 4.31
CA GLU A 19 0.16 7.97 3.74
C GLU A 19 1.23 8.11 4.82
N TYR A 20 1.06 9.03 5.76
CA TYR A 20 1.97 9.20 6.89
C TYR A 20 2.02 7.94 7.77
N ILE A 21 0.86 7.40 8.14
CA ILE A 21 0.75 6.18 8.95
C ILE A 21 1.39 5.00 8.22
N CYS A 22 1.16 4.84 6.92
CA CYS A 22 1.79 3.77 6.13
C CYS A 22 3.32 3.91 6.11
N SER A 23 3.83 5.13 5.97
CA SER A 23 5.27 5.38 6.02
C SER A 23 5.89 4.96 7.34
N VAL A 24 5.28 5.34 8.46
CA VAL A 24 5.72 4.95 9.80
C VAL A 24 5.65 3.43 9.98
N PHE A 25 4.54 2.84 9.56
CA PHE A 25 4.32 1.39 9.67
C PHE A 25 5.39 0.59 8.92
N THR A 26 5.66 0.93 7.66
CA THR A 26 6.64 0.21 6.85
C THR A 26 8.06 0.38 7.39
N GLU A 27 8.38 1.53 7.93
CA GLU A 27 9.67 1.77 8.57
C GLU A 27 9.85 0.92 9.83
N ILE A 28 8.83 0.84 10.69
CA ILE A 28 8.89 0.08 11.94
C ILE A 28 8.87 -1.43 11.67
N VAL A 29 7.96 -1.90 10.82
CA VAL A 29 7.72 -3.34 10.61
C VAL A 29 8.73 -3.96 9.66
N PHE A 30 9.08 -3.27 8.58
CA PHE A 30 9.96 -3.80 7.54
C PHE A 30 11.35 -3.18 7.53
N GLY A 31 11.61 -2.16 8.34
CA GLY A 31 12.88 -1.45 8.32
C GLY A 31 13.15 -0.76 6.98
N LYS A 32 12.12 -0.48 6.19
CA LYS A 32 12.23 0.06 4.83
C LYS A 32 11.49 1.36 4.70
N VAL A 33 12.04 2.24 3.86
CA VAL A 33 11.40 3.46 3.39
C VAL A 33 11.11 3.30 1.90
N PHE A 34 9.85 3.48 1.50
CA PHE A 34 9.41 3.30 0.12
C PHE A 34 9.34 4.61 -0.67
N TRP A 35 9.29 5.73 0.01
CA TRP A 35 9.33 7.08 -0.57
C TRP A 35 9.90 8.07 0.42
N ASP A 36 10.44 9.17 -0.10
CA ASP A 36 11.00 10.24 0.72
C ASP A 36 10.77 11.59 0.02
N TYR A 37 10.01 12.46 0.67
CA TYR A 37 9.68 13.80 0.17
C TYR A 37 10.55 14.89 0.81
N SER A 38 11.63 14.55 1.49
CA SER A 38 12.46 15.53 2.21
C SER A 38 13.00 16.66 1.31
N ALA A 39 13.21 16.37 0.03
CA ALA A 39 13.70 17.35 -0.94
C ALA A 39 12.59 18.28 -1.48
N ILE A 40 11.33 18.02 -1.16
CA ILE A 40 10.17 18.77 -1.67
C ILE A 40 9.67 19.72 -0.58
N PRO A 41 9.42 21.03 -0.89
CA PRO A 41 8.89 21.97 0.08
C PRO A 41 7.56 21.52 0.71
N PHE A 42 7.30 21.96 1.94
CA PHE A 42 6.09 21.65 2.70
C PHE A 42 5.90 20.15 2.94
N ASN A 43 7.00 19.44 3.15
CA ASN A 43 6.93 18.05 3.62
C ASN A 43 6.85 18.02 5.16
N LEU A 44 6.31 16.93 5.69
CA LEU A 44 6.27 16.65 7.11
C LEU A 44 7.09 15.38 7.38
N GLY A 45 8.31 15.57 7.86
CA GLY A 45 9.22 14.46 8.14
C GLY A 45 9.62 13.64 6.93
N GLY A 46 9.50 14.19 5.71
CA GLY A 46 9.73 13.46 4.47
C GLY A 46 8.66 12.43 4.12
N ARG A 47 7.66 12.23 4.98
CA ARG A 47 6.65 11.17 4.87
C ARG A 47 5.46 11.58 4.02
N ILE A 48 5.05 12.84 4.10
CA ILE A 48 3.98 13.42 3.30
C ILE A 48 4.43 14.78 2.78
N ASN A 49 3.74 15.25 1.74
CA ASN A 49 3.99 16.52 1.09
C ASN A 49 2.65 17.19 0.79
N LEU A 50 2.57 18.51 0.99
CA LEU A 50 1.31 19.25 0.83
C LEU A 50 0.73 19.10 -0.59
N LEU A 51 1.58 19.14 -1.63
CA LEU A 51 1.14 18.97 -3.02
C LEU A 51 0.48 17.61 -3.24
N TYR A 52 1.10 16.53 -2.76
CA TYR A 52 0.55 15.18 -2.90
C TYR A 52 -0.68 14.96 -2.01
N CYS A 53 -0.78 15.63 -0.87
CA CYS A 53 -2.01 15.64 -0.09
C CYS A 53 -3.18 16.22 -0.89
N PHE A 54 -2.96 17.28 -1.65
CA PHE A 54 -3.98 17.84 -2.55
C PHE A 54 -4.33 16.86 -3.67
N PHE A 55 -3.39 16.08 -4.18
CA PHE A 55 -3.69 15.02 -5.13
C PHE A 55 -4.60 13.94 -4.53
N TRP A 56 -4.43 13.59 -3.26
CA TRP A 56 -5.37 12.72 -2.55
C TRP A 56 -6.78 13.30 -2.55
N GLY A 57 -6.90 14.61 -2.31
CA GLY A 57 -8.19 15.31 -2.36
C GLY A 57 -8.83 15.25 -3.75
N ILE A 58 -8.06 15.49 -4.80
CA ILE A 58 -8.52 15.37 -6.19
C ILE A 58 -8.94 13.93 -6.49
N ALA A 59 -8.13 12.96 -6.10
CA ALA A 59 -8.44 11.54 -6.28
C ALA A 59 -9.75 11.15 -5.57
N ALA A 60 -9.99 11.69 -4.37
CA ALA A 60 -11.24 11.44 -3.65
C ALA A 60 -12.46 11.96 -4.42
N VAL A 61 -12.39 13.17 -4.97
CA VAL A 61 -13.48 13.74 -5.78
C VAL A 61 -13.72 12.90 -7.03
N VAL A 62 -12.66 12.57 -7.76
CA VAL A 62 -12.75 11.73 -8.97
C VAL A 62 -13.34 10.37 -8.64
N TRP A 63 -12.90 9.75 -7.56
CA TRP A 63 -13.41 8.44 -7.14
C TRP A 63 -14.90 8.50 -6.81
N ILE A 64 -15.29 9.39 -5.91
CA ILE A 64 -16.68 9.44 -5.41
C ILE A 64 -17.67 9.93 -6.47
N LYS A 65 -17.28 10.91 -7.27
CA LYS A 65 -18.20 11.55 -8.23
C LYS A 65 -18.21 10.89 -9.60
N LEU A 66 -17.10 10.29 -10.03
CA LEU A 66 -16.98 9.76 -11.38
C LEU A 66 -16.82 8.24 -11.42
N LEU A 67 -15.88 7.69 -10.69
CA LEU A 67 -15.51 6.27 -10.81
C LEU A 67 -16.44 5.36 -10.02
N TYR A 68 -16.66 5.65 -8.76
CA TYR A 68 -17.47 4.80 -7.88
C TYR A 68 -18.88 4.55 -8.41
N PRO A 69 -19.64 5.55 -8.87
CA PRO A 69 -20.98 5.30 -9.40
C PRO A 69 -20.97 4.37 -10.62
N LYS A 70 -19.99 4.51 -11.52
CA LYS A 70 -19.87 3.64 -12.70
C LYS A 70 -19.48 2.21 -12.34
N ILE A 71 -18.50 2.07 -11.46
CA ILE A 71 -18.03 0.75 -11.00
C ILE A 71 -19.15 0.06 -10.21
N SER A 72 -19.82 0.77 -9.32
CA SER A 72 -20.95 0.25 -8.56
C SER A 72 -22.07 -0.26 -9.48
N TRP A 73 -22.43 0.52 -10.49
CA TRP A 73 -23.42 0.13 -11.48
C TRP A 73 -23.03 -1.15 -12.24
N LEU A 74 -21.75 -1.30 -12.59
CA LEU A 74 -21.24 -2.52 -13.23
C LEU A 74 -21.29 -3.72 -12.29
N ILE A 75 -20.90 -3.52 -11.03
CA ILE A 75 -20.89 -4.58 -10.02
C ILE A 75 -22.30 -5.06 -9.73
N GLU A 76 -23.29 -4.15 -9.67
CA GLU A 76 -24.70 -4.49 -9.43
C GLU A 76 -25.32 -5.36 -10.52
N LYS A 77 -24.72 -5.40 -11.72
CA LYS A 77 -25.14 -6.31 -12.80
C LYS A 77 -24.72 -7.76 -12.58
N ILE A 78 -23.78 -8.01 -11.70
CA ILE A 78 -23.27 -9.36 -11.44
C ILE A 78 -24.33 -10.14 -10.65
N PRO A 79 -24.72 -11.37 -11.09
CA PRO A 79 -25.63 -12.20 -10.32
C PRO A 79 -25.12 -12.43 -8.89
N LYS A 80 -26.00 -12.41 -7.91
CA LYS A 80 -25.63 -12.49 -6.48
C LYS A 80 -24.74 -13.68 -6.15
N LYS A 81 -25.07 -14.88 -6.67
CA LYS A 81 -24.27 -16.09 -6.42
C LYS A 81 -22.88 -15.97 -6.99
N ALA A 82 -22.74 -15.49 -8.22
CA ALA A 82 -21.45 -15.26 -8.86
C ALA A 82 -20.65 -14.18 -8.13
N GLY A 83 -21.31 -13.12 -7.71
CA GLY A 83 -20.68 -12.04 -6.95
C GLY A 83 -20.15 -12.49 -5.60
N VAL A 84 -20.90 -13.30 -4.86
CA VAL A 84 -20.43 -13.87 -3.58
C VAL A 84 -19.25 -14.78 -3.79
N ALA A 85 -19.31 -15.68 -4.79
CA ALA A 85 -18.18 -16.57 -5.11
C ALA A 85 -16.93 -15.78 -5.51
N ALA A 86 -17.08 -14.78 -6.39
CA ALA A 86 -15.97 -13.92 -6.80
C ALA A 86 -15.37 -13.15 -5.62
N THR A 87 -16.19 -12.65 -4.70
CA THR A 87 -15.73 -11.96 -3.49
C THR A 87 -14.86 -12.87 -2.64
N TRP A 88 -15.30 -14.11 -2.39
CA TRP A 88 -14.51 -15.06 -1.61
C TRP A 88 -13.19 -15.43 -2.29
N VAL A 89 -13.20 -15.65 -3.61
CA VAL A 89 -11.99 -15.91 -4.37
C VAL A 89 -11.01 -14.73 -4.23
N LEU A 90 -11.51 -13.51 -4.39
CA LEU A 90 -10.67 -12.30 -4.24
C LEU A 90 -10.15 -12.13 -2.81
N VAL A 91 -10.96 -12.39 -1.79
CA VAL A 91 -10.53 -12.33 -0.40
C VAL A 91 -9.39 -13.31 -0.13
N VAL A 92 -9.53 -14.56 -0.57
CA VAL A 92 -8.48 -15.57 -0.42
C VAL A 92 -7.21 -15.16 -1.17
N PHE A 93 -7.35 -14.73 -2.43
CA PHE A 93 -6.23 -14.29 -3.25
C PHE A 93 -5.49 -13.10 -2.62
N MET A 94 -6.23 -12.07 -2.19
CA MET A 94 -5.62 -10.88 -1.58
C MET A 94 -4.98 -11.19 -0.23
N THR A 95 -5.59 -12.06 0.57
CA THR A 95 -5.01 -12.50 1.85
C THR A 95 -3.69 -13.24 1.61
N ALA A 96 -3.67 -14.17 0.67
CA ALA A 96 -2.44 -14.87 0.30
C ALA A 96 -1.36 -13.90 -0.20
N ASN A 97 -1.74 -12.93 -1.04
CA ASN A 97 -0.83 -11.91 -1.53
C ASN A 97 -0.22 -11.07 -0.39
N VAL A 98 -1.04 -10.63 0.56
CA VAL A 98 -0.57 -9.85 1.73
C VAL A 98 0.37 -10.70 2.59
N VAL A 99 0.01 -11.94 2.89
CA VAL A 99 0.85 -12.84 3.70
C VAL A 99 2.20 -13.08 3.03
N MET A 100 2.21 -13.36 1.72
CA MET A 100 3.46 -13.58 0.97
C MET A 100 4.30 -12.31 0.93
N SER A 101 3.70 -11.14 0.70
CA SER A 101 4.40 -9.86 0.66
C SER A 101 5.02 -9.50 2.01
N VAL A 102 4.27 -9.67 3.09
CA VAL A 102 4.76 -9.43 4.46
C VAL A 102 5.93 -10.36 4.77
N GLY A 103 5.78 -11.66 4.49
CA GLY A 103 6.83 -12.65 4.70
C GLY A 103 8.11 -12.32 3.94
N ALA A 104 7.96 -11.95 2.65
CA ALA A 104 9.09 -11.58 1.80
C ALA A 104 9.82 -10.32 2.31
N LEU A 105 9.07 -9.28 2.68
CA LEU A 105 9.64 -8.02 3.19
C LEU A 105 10.31 -8.19 4.55
N VAL A 106 9.71 -8.97 5.45
CA VAL A 106 10.31 -9.26 6.76
C VAL A 106 11.63 -10.02 6.60
N ARG A 107 11.66 -11.01 5.69
CA ARG A 107 12.91 -11.74 5.41
C ARG A 107 13.96 -10.87 4.73
N TYR A 108 13.52 -10.01 3.80
CA TYR A 108 14.43 -9.05 3.15
C TYR A 108 15.13 -8.15 4.18
N ASP A 109 14.36 -7.59 5.12
CA ASP A 109 14.92 -6.79 6.22
C ASP A 109 15.82 -7.61 7.12
N ALA A 110 15.43 -8.82 7.50
CA ALA A 110 16.22 -9.70 8.36
C ALA A 110 17.57 -10.07 7.72
N ARG A 111 17.59 -10.35 6.41
CA ARG A 111 18.83 -10.62 5.68
C ARG A 111 19.77 -9.41 5.67
N SER A 112 19.23 -8.20 5.52
CA SER A 112 20.03 -6.98 5.57
C SER A 112 20.73 -6.78 6.92
N ARG A 113 20.15 -7.36 7.99
CA ARG A 113 20.73 -7.37 9.34
C ARG A 113 21.55 -8.62 9.66
N GLY A 114 21.77 -9.48 8.68
CA GLY A 114 22.55 -10.71 8.86
C GLY A 114 21.85 -11.82 9.63
N ILE A 115 20.53 -11.79 9.73
CA ILE A 115 19.73 -12.82 10.44
C ILE A 115 19.45 -13.99 9.50
N ALA A 116 19.92 -15.18 9.85
CA ALA A 116 19.70 -16.39 9.07
C ALA A 116 18.26 -16.89 9.19
N ALA A 117 17.79 -17.62 8.16
CA ALA A 117 16.48 -18.29 8.18
C ALA A 117 16.48 -19.43 9.18
N ASP A 118 15.45 -19.46 10.04
CA ASP A 118 15.33 -20.45 11.13
C ASP A 118 14.17 -21.43 10.90
N SER A 119 13.19 -21.10 10.05
CA SER A 119 12.04 -21.94 9.76
C SER A 119 11.97 -22.30 8.28
N ARG A 120 11.15 -23.32 7.94
CA ARG A 120 10.88 -23.69 6.54
C ARG A 120 10.25 -22.54 5.76
N TRP A 121 9.38 -21.77 6.41
CA TRP A 121 8.77 -20.59 5.81
C TRP A 121 9.82 -19.54 5.44
N GLU A 122 10.71 -19.24 6.36
CA GLU A 122 11.80 -18.29 6.12
C GLU A 122 12.75 -18.75 5.03
N GLN A 123 13.09 -20.04 5.00
CA GLN A 123 13.90 -20.63 3.94
C GLN A 123 13.22 -20.53 2.57
N TYR A 124 11.90 -20.80 2.52
CA TYR A 124 11.11 -20.64 1.30
C TYR A 124 11.15 -19.19 0.80
N MET A 125 11.01 -18.21 1.71
CA MET A 125 11.12 -16.80 1.36
C MET A 125 12.50 -16.45 0.83
N ASP A 126 13.57 -16.97 1.43
CA ASP A 126 14.93 -16.70 0.99
C ASP A 126 15.24 -17.29 -0.39
N GLU A 127 14.66 -18.46 -0.70
CA GLU A 127 14.85 -19.12 -2.01
C GLU A 127 14.08 -18.42 -3.12
N HIS A 128 12.83 -18.04 -2.87
CA HIS A 128 11.92 -17.50 -3.91
C HIS A 128 11.92 -15.99 -3.99
N TYR A 129 12.28 -15.30 -2.90
CA TYR A 129 12.31 -13.86 -2.78
C TYR A 129 13.67 -13.40 -2.26
N ASP A 130 14.73 -13.75 -3.00
CA ASP A 130 16.09 -13.33 -2.68
C ASP A 130 16.26 -11.82 -2.87
N ASP A 131 17.42 -11.30 -2.50
CA ASP A 131 17.67 -9.86 -2.52
C ASP A 131 17.57 -9.27 -3.94
N GLU A 132 18.00 -10.00 -4.95
CA GLU A 132 17.89 -9.57 -6.34
C GLU A 132 16.42 -9.49 -6.77
N THR A 133 15.64 -10.50 -6.44
CA THR A 133 14.19 -10.53 -6.72
C THR A 133 13.48 -9.39 -6.00
N MET A 134 13.81 -9.15 -4.72
CA MET A 134 13.20 -8.08 -3.93
C MET A 134 13.54 -6.70 -4.48
N LYS A 135 14.76 -6.46 -4.93
CA LYS A 135 15.13 -5.20 -5.60
C LYS A 135 14.35 -4.97 -6.89
N ARG A 136 14.04 -6.04 -7.59
CA ARG A 136 13.23 -5.96 -8.82
C ARG A 136 11.76 -5.68 -8.53
N ILE A 137 11.19 -6.31 -7.50
CA ILE A 137 9.77 -6.15 -7.12
C ILE A 137 9.55 -4.80 -6.44
N TYR A 138 10.44 -4.42 -5.54
CA TYR A 138 10.36 -3.21 -4.72
C TYR A 138 11.58 -2.31 -4.95
N PRO A 139 11.74 -1.73 -6.14
CA PRO A 139 12.96 -0.96 -6.46
C PRO A 139 13.13 0.29 -5.61
N ASN A 140 12.03 0.82 -5.05
CA ASN A 140 12.05 2.03 -4.23
C ASN A 140 12.18 1.73 -2.72
N ALA A 141 12.18 0.47 -2.31
CA ALA A 141 12.33 0.11 -0.92
C ALA A 141 13.82 0.17 -0.53
N VAL A 142 14.16 1.13 0.33
CA VAL A 142 15.52 1.31 0.84
C VAL A 142 15.54 1.15 2.35
N ASP A 143 16.69 0.76 2.90
CA ASP A 143 16.83 0.60 4.33
C ASP A 143 16.61 1.93 5.07
N ALA A 144 15.87 1.88 6.16
CA ALA A 144 15.60 3.03 7.00
C ALA A 144 16.79 3.27 7.93
N GLY A 145 17.43 4.40 7.77
CA GLY A 145 18.57 4.80 8.59
C GLY A 145 19.85 4.16 8.20
#